data_5755119cc0d3d166e0a62a0913e5d1f3
#
_entry.id   5755119cc0d3d166e0a62a0913e5d1f3
#
_cell.length_a   1.000
_cell.length_b   1.000
_cell.length_c   1.000
_cell.angle_alpha   90.00
_cell.angle_beta   90.00
_cell.angle_gamma   90.00
#
_symmetry.space_group_name_H-M   'P 1'
#
loop_
_entity.id
_entity.type
_entity.pdbx_description
1 polymer ?
#
loop_
_entity_poly.entity_id
_entity_poly.type
_entity_poly.pdbx_seq_one_letter_code
_entity_poly.pdbx_strand_id
1 'polypeptide(L)'
;LAASTTIAEADKNLFIRILEMTKDLEQREKEMINLGKSYSELEKDVFPKIRRAMVVVKYTEFGLTDDELKAAASNNPNSLSVEELLFTANKLTTDLNEKARIYKVAATNFASDYRTHTNLGAASFQLNKTAEAKSSFEKAASLKDNGISKNNLAATTILDGNRTNTKKLITQAKTAF
;
A
#
# COMPACT_ATOMS: atom_id res chain seq x y z
N LEU A 1 36.82 9.33 7.06
CA LEU A 1 38.26 9.60 7.00
C LEU A 1 38.72 10.36 8.27
N ALA A 2 38.10 11.49 8.60
CA ALA A 2 38.44 12.31 9.77
C ALA A 2 38.44 11.54 11.10
N ALA A 3 37.58 10.55 11.26
CA ALA A 3 37.44 9.73 12.48
C ALA A 3 38.44 8.54 12.54
N SER A 4 39.25 8.30 11.50
CA SER A 4 40.24 7.23 11.54
C SER A 4 41.41 7.62 12.42
N THR A 5 41.81 6.74 13.33
CA THR A 5 42.97 6.90 14.24
C THR A 5 44.22 6.22 13.68
N THR A 6 44.10 5.43 12.64
CA THR A 6 45.20 4.66 12.06
C THR A 6 45.97 5.44 10.98
N ILE A 7 45.32 6.37 10.29
CA ILE A 7 45.93 7.17 9.20
C ILE A 7 46.50 8.47 9.78
N ALA A 8 47.76 8.76 9.45
CA ALA A 8 48.40 10.00 9.86
C ALA A 8 47.64 11.25 9.36
N GLU A 9 47.62 12.32 10.17
CA GLU A 9 46.85 13.53 9.81
C GLU A 9 47.30 14.20 8.53
N ALA A 10 48.62 14.18 8.26
CA ALA A 10 49.17 14.66 6.98
C ALA A 10 48.60 13.91 5.77
N ASP A 11 48.47 12.60 5.88
CA ASP A 11 47.95 11.76 4.78
C ASP A 11 46.43 11.92 4.63
N LYS A 12 45.70 12.13 5.71
CA LYS A 12 44.26 12.47 5.63
C LYS A 12 44.05 13.74 4.81
N ASN A 13 44.81 14.76 5.07
CA ASN A 13 44.75 16.03 4.32
C ASN A 13 45.12 15.84 2.84
N LEU A 14 46.05 14.95 2.57
CA LEU A 14 46.45 14.62 1.19
C LEU A 14 45.33 13.88 0.47
N PHE A 15 44.69 12.90 1.10
CA PHE A 15 43.51 12.22 0.54
C PHE A 15 42.37 13.19 0.25
N ILE A 16 42.06 14.10 1.20
CA ILE A 16 40.98 15.09 1.02
C ILE A 16 41.33 15.98 -0.20
N ARG A 17 42.55 16.43 -0.31
CA ARG A 17 43.00 17.25 -1.43
C ARG A 17 42.90 16.53 -2.78
N ILE A 18 43.24 15.25 -2.84
CA ILE A 18 43.08 14.44 -4.06
C ILE A 18 41.60 14.34 -4.44
N LEU A 19 40.72 14.08 -3.44
CA LEU A 19 39.28 13.99 -3.66
C LEU A 19 38.63 15.28 -4.16
N GLU A 20 39.14 16.44 -3.73
CA GLU A 20 38.63 17.75 -4.12
C GLU A 20 39.17 18.21 -5.50
N MET A 21 40.43 17.95 -5.77
CA MET A 21 41.08 18.50 -6.94
C MET A 21 41.01 17.61 -8.17
N THR A 22 41.05 16.30 -8.01
CA THR A 22 41.06 15.34 -9.13
C THR A 22 39.63 14.85 -9.42
N LYS A 23 39.05 15.36 -10.51
CA LYS A 23 37.66 15.02 -10.90
C LYS A 23 37.54 13.68 -11.63
N ASP A 24 38.59 13.30 -12.37
CA ASP A 24 38.65 12.02 -13.06
C ASP A 24 38.81 10.87 -12.04
N LEU A 25 37.95 9.86 -12.14
CA LEU A 25 37.91 8.78 -11.15
C LEU A 25 39.11 7.85 -11.23
N GLU A 26 39.58 7.56 -12.43
CA GLU A 26 40.75 6.66 -12.63
C GLU A 26 42.04 7.35 -12.18
N GLN A 27 42.19 8.62 -12.52
CA GLN A 27 43.34 9.41 -12.10
C GLN A 27 43.35 9.58 -10.57
N ARG A 28 42.22 9.85 -9.98
CA ARG A 28 42.05 9.95 -8.53
C ARG A 28 42.43 8.67 -7.79
N GLU A 29 42.01 7.52 -8.32
CA GLU A 29 42.34 6.22 -7.73
C GLU A 29 43.87 5.96 -7.83
N LYS A 30 44.50 6.25 -8.97
CA LYS A 30 45.93 6.13 -9.14
C LYS A 30 46.70 7.02 -8.15
N GLU A 31 46.27 8.26 -7.99
CA GLU A 31 46.91 9.20 -7.05
C GLU A 31 46.77 8.74 -5.61
N MET A 32 45.62 8.20 -5.24
CA MET A 32 45.40 7.64 -3.90
C MET A 32 46.26 6.36 -3.67
N ILE A 33 46.34 5.47 -4.63
CA ILE A 33 47.16 4.24 -4.57
C ILE A 33 48.62 4.60 -4.36
N ASN A 34 49.11 5.68 -4.99
CA ASN A 34 50.50 6.16 -4.85
C ASN A 34 50.86 6.60 -3.42
N LEU A 35 49.89 6.79 -2.53
CA LEU A 35 50.14 7.02 -1.12
C LEU A 35 50.53 5.75 -0.32
N GLY A 36 50.63 4.62 -1.00
CA GLY A 36 51.22 3.37 -0.52
C GLY A 36 50.58 2.86 0.79
N LYS A 37 51.31 2.90 1.89
CA LYS A 37 50.88 2.35 3.18
C LYS A 37 49.57 2.97 3.67
N SER A 38 49.42 4.28 3.54
CA SER A 38 48.22 5.00 3.99
C SER A 38 46.98 4.64 3.17
N TYR A 39 47.14 4.33 1.87
CA TYR A 39 46.04 3.78 1.06
C TYR A 39 45.63 2.37 1.53
N SER A 40 46.59 1.50 1.86
CA SER A 40 46.30 0.16 2.38
C SER A 40 45.59 0.20 3.72
N GLU A 41 45.88 1.16 4.58
CA GLU A 41 45.17 1.38 5.84
C GLU A 41 43.72 1.87 5.58
N LEU A 42 43.55 2.78 4.61
CA LEU A 42 42.22 3.26 4.19
C LEU A 42 41.37 2.11 3.60
N GLU A 43 41.99 1.22 2.82
CA GLU A 43 41.33 0.05 2.24
C GLU A 43 40.84 -0.94 3.32
N LYS A 44 41.63 -1.15 4.36
CA LYS A 44 41.28 -2.08 5.46
C LYS A 44 40.27 -1.49 6.45
N ASP A 45 40.46 -0.25 6.87
CA ASP A 45 39.75 0.32 8.01
C ASP A 45 38.56 1.23 7.63
N VAL A 46 38.61 1.85 6.47
CA VAL A 46 37.63 2.87 6.07
C VAL A 46 36.70 2.35 4.97
N PHE A 47 37.25 1.80 3.89
CA PHE A 47 36.45 1.37 2.75
C PHE A 47 35.38 0.34 3.07
N PRO A 48 35.58 -0.68 3.93
CA PRO A 48 34.54 -1.61 4.29
C PRO A 48 33.32 -0.95 4.96
N LYS A 49 33.54 0.18 5.66
CA LYS A 49 32.50 0.93 6.35
C LYS A 49 31.69 1.86 5.44
N ILE A 50 32.27 2.28 4.29
CA ILE A 50 31.66 3.24 3.39
C ILE A 50 31.31 2.65 2.01
N ARG A 51 31.86 1.49 1.64
CA ARG A 51 31.48 0.80 0.41
C ARG A 51 30.04 0.39 0.48
N ARG A 52 29.21 0.98 -0.39
CA ARG A 52 27.79 0.65 -0.53
C ARG A 52 27.49 0.37 -1.99
N ALA A 53 26.96 -0.80 -2.27
CA ALA A 53 26.35 -1.07 -3.56
C ALA A 53 24.86 -0.68 -3.44
N MET A 54 24.43 0.28 -4.23
CA MET A 54 23.01 0.57 -4.40
C MET A 54 22.51 -0.21 -5.61
N VAL A 55 21.72 -1.25 -5.34
CA VAL A 55 21.02 -1.98 -6.41
C VAL A 55 19.67 -1.32 -6.61
N VAL A 56 19.48 -0.68 -7.75
CA VAL A 56 18.18 -0.13 -8.15
C VAL A 56 17.56 -1.11 -9.13
N VAL A 57 16.55 -1.83 -8.68
CA VAL A 57 15.74 -2.69 -9.56
C VAL A 57 14.59 -1.84 -10.09
N LYS A 58 14.61 -1.55 -11.38
CA LYS A 58 13.47 -0.98 -12.09
C LYS A 58 12.67 -2.15 -12.66
N TYR A 59 11.42 -2.27 -12.25
CA TYR A 59 10.49 -3.24 -12.81
C TYR A 59 9.25 -2.52 -13.28
N THR A 60 8.62 -3.07 -14.29
CA THR A 60 7.30 -2.64 -14.76
C THR A 60 6.34 -3.77 -14.44
N GLU A 61 5.36 -3.48 -13.63
CA GLU A 61 4.28 -4.40 -13.34
C GLU A 61 3.21 -4.21 -14.41
N PHE A 62 2.94 -5.24 -15.19
CA PHE A 62 1.87 -5.25 -16.16
C PHE A 62 0.62 -5.81 -15.46
N GLY A 63 -0.25 -4.91 -15.01
CA GLY A 63 -1.59 -5.27 -14.55
C GLY A 63 -2.54 -5.48 -15.74
N LEU A 64 -3.73 -6.00 -15.46
CA LEU A 64 -4.79 -6.08 -16.45
C LEU A 64 -5.25 -4.67 -16.85
N THR A 65 -5.53 -4.47 -18.12
CA THR A 65 -6.17 -3.26 -18.63
C THR A 65 -7.62 -3.16 -18.14
N ASP A 66 -8.22 -1.97 -18.22
CA ASP A 66 -9.61 -1.74 -17.81
C ASP A 66 -10.59 -2.69 -18.54
N ASP A 67 -10.35 -2.97 -19.81
CA ASP A 67 -11.21 -3.88 -20.60
C ASP A 67 -10.99 -5.34 -20.23
N GLU A 68 -9.75 -5.74 -19.94
CA GLU A 68 -9.46 -7.07 -19.43
C GLU A 68 -10.05 -7.29 -18.04
N LEU A 69 -10.01 -6.28 -17.17
CA LEU A 69 -10.65 -6.32 -15.85
C LEU A 69 -12.15 -6.50 -15.95
N LYS A 70 -12.82 -5.74 -16.84
CA LYS A 70 -14.26 -5.91 -17.09
C LYS A 70 -14.60 -7.30 -17.62
N ALA A 71 -13.81 -7.77 -18.60
CA ALA A 71 -14.00 -9.09 -19.19
C ALA A 71 -13.78 -10.20 -18.13
N ALA A 72 -12.73 -10.12 -17.34
CA ALA A 72 -12.45 -11.07 -16.27
C ALA A 72 -13.53 -11.05 -15.18
N ALA A 73 -13.99 -9.85 -14.76
CA ALA A 73 -15.06 -9.73 -13.77
C ALA A 73 -16.39 -10.35 -14.23
N SER A 74 -16.63 -10.39 -15.55
CA SER A 74 -17.82 -11.01 -16.13
C SER A 74 -17.67 -12.52 -16.33
N ASN A 75 -16.52 -12.96 -16.87
CA ASN A 75 -16.33 -14.34 -17.34
C ASN A 75 -15.61 -15.24 -16.32
N ASN A 76 -14.65 -14.69 -15.57
CA ASN A 76 -13.86 -15.43 -14.60
C ASN A 76 -13.48 -14.55 -13.39
N PRO A 77 -14.45 -14.09 -12.61
CA PRO A 77 -14.20 -13.16 -11.49
C PRO A 77 -13.31 -13.76 -10.39
N ASN A 78 -13.20 -15.08 -10.32
CA ASN A 78 -12.37 -15.76 -9.32
C ASN A 78 -10.87 -15.65 -9.61
N SER A 79 -10.47 -15.23 -10.81
CA SER A 79 -9.07 -14.96 -11.14
C SER A 79 -8.58 -13.60 -10.65
N LEU A 80 -9.51 -12.71 -10.26
CA LEU A 80 -9.20 -11.36 -9.84
C LEU A 80 -8.92 -11.30 -8.33
N SER A 81 -7.97 -10.45 -7.97
CA SER A 81 -7.72 -10.07 -6.58
C SER A 81 -8.86 -9.21 -6.02
N VAL A 82 -8.89 -9.04 -4.69
CA VAL A 82 -9.88 -8.17 -4.05
C VAL A 82 -9.79 -6.72 -4.55
N GLU A 83 -8.58 -6.21 -4.77
CA GLU A 83 -8.36 -4.85 -5.25
C GLU A 83 -8.92 -4.66 -6.67
N GLU A 84 -8.67 -5.61 -7.57
CA GLU A 84 -9.16 -5.57 -8.94
C GLU A 84 -10.69 -5.67 -9.00
N LEU A 85 -11.32 -6.55 -8.19
CA LEU A 85 -12.78 -6.63 -8.10
C LEU A 85 -13.39 -5.33 -7.58
N LEU A 86 -12.83 -4.77 -6.50
CA LEU A 86 -13.32 -3.51 -5.93
C LEU A 86 -13.12 -2.34 -6.88
N PHE A 87 -11.99 -2.28 -7.58
CA PHE A 87 -11.71 -1.25 -8.58
C PHE A 87 -12.68 -1.37 -9.76
N THR A 88 -12.85 -2.58 -10.32
CA THR A 88 -13.75 -2.82 -11.45
C THR A 88 -15.20 -2.43 -11.13
N ALA A 89 -15.71 -2.86 -9.97
CA ALA A 89 -17.06 -2.50 -9.56
C ALA A 89 -17.22 -1.00 -9.33
N ASN A 90 -16.23 -0.35 -8.71
CA ASN A 90 -16.36 1.06 -8.33
C ASN A 90 -16.10 2.03 -9.49
N LYS A 91 -15.06 1.78 -10.28
CA LYS A 91 -14.56 2.71 -11.30
C LYS A 91 -14.99 2.37 -12.73
N LEU A 92 -15.07 1.08 -13.05
CA LEU A 92 -15.28 0.63 -14.42
C LEU A 92 -16.71 0.21 -14.73
N THR A 93 -17.54 0.02 -13.69
CA THR A 93 -18.93 -0.42 -13.83
C THR A 93 -19.88 0.71 -13.46
N THR A 94 -20.85 1.03 -14.31
CA THR A 94 -21.87 2.06 -14.07
C THR A 94 -23.20 1.45 -13.63
N ASP A 95 -23.56 0.28 -14.13
CA ASP A 95 -24.79 -0.42 -13.76
C ASP A 95 -24.73 -0.91 -12.32
N LEU A 96 -25.75 -0.55 -11.52
CA LEU A 96 -25.79 -0.84 -10.09
C LEU A 96 -25.99 -2.33 -9.79
N ASN A 97 -26.74 -3.04 -10.63
CA ASN A 97 -26.92 -4.48 -10.46
C ASN A 97 -25.63 -5.24 -10.72
N GLU A 98 -24.89 -4.82 -11.74
CA GLU A 98 -23.57 -5.38 -12.06
C GLU A 98 -22.54 -5.07 -10.96
N LYS A 99 -22.54 -3.84 -10.43
CA LYS A 99 -21.75 -3.51 -9.22
C LYS A 99 -22.04 -4.45 -8.07
N ALA A 100 -23.33 -4.63 -7.75
CA ALA A 100 -23.73 -5.50 -6.67
C ALA A 100 -23.32 -6.96 -6.92
N ARG A 101 -23.39 -7.43 -8.17
CA ARG A 101 -22.92 -8.77 -8.57
C ARG A 101 -21.43 -8.94 -8.31
N ILE A 102 -20.61 -7.99 -8.75
CA ILE A 102 -19.15 -8.03 -8.56
C ILE A 102 -18.80 -7.95 -7.07
N TYR A 103 -19.41 -7.04 -6.31
CA TYR A 103 -19.21 -6.96 -4.86
C TYR A 103 -19.63 -8.23 -4.12
N LYS A 104 -20.67 -8.93 -4.60
CA LYS A 104 -21.08 -10.21 -4.04
C LYS A 104 -20.02 -11.29 -4.25
N VAL A 105 -19.42 -11.35 -5.45
CA VAL A 105 -18.29 -12.24 -5.71
C VAL A 105 -17.12 -11.88 -4.80
N ALA A 106 -16.77 -10.59 -4.69
CA ALA A 106 -15.70 -10.14 -3.81
C ALA A 106 -15.96 -10.53 -2.35
N ALA A 107 -17.18 -10.35 -1.85
CA ALA A 107 -17.57 -10.71 -0.48
C ALA A 107 -17.56 -12.24 -0.23
N THR A 108 -17.77 -13.03 -1.28
CA THR A 108 -17.69 -14.50 -1.20
C THR A 108 -16.25 -14.98 -1.19
N ASN A 109 -15.42 -14.49 -2.11
CA ASN A 109 -14.04 -14.94 -2.27
C ASN A 109 -13.11 -14.37 -1.18
N PHE A 110 -13.40 -13.17 -0.70
CA PHE A 110 -12.61 -12.43 0.29
C PHE A 110 -13.47 -12.08 1.51
N ALA A 111 -14.09 -13.10 2.10
CA ALA A 111 -15.07 -12.96 3.18
C ALA A 111 -14.53 -12.33 4.48
N SER A 112 -13.21 -12.27 4.65
CA SER A 112 -12.55 -11.62 5.79
C SER A 112 -12.22 -10.14 5.54
N ASP A 113 -12.38 -9.63 4.34
CA ASP A 113 -12.17 -8.23 4.02
C ASP A 113 -13.48 -7.43 4.23
N TYR A 114 -13.50 -6.57 5.24
CA TYR A 114 -14.67 -5.75 5.57
C TYR A 114 -15.13 -4.84 4.43
N ARG A 115 -14.23 -4.44 3.53
CA ARG A 115 -14.51 -3.53 2.39
C ARG A 115 -15.48 -4.18 1.41
N THR A 116 -15.34 -5.48 1.17
CA THR A 116 -16.21 -6.22 0.26
C THR A 116 -17.66 -6.23 0.76
N HIS A 117 -17.84 -6.48 2.04
CA HIS A 117 -19.16 -6.44 2.69
C HIS A 117 -19.73 -5.02 2.81
N THR A 118 -18.86 -4.03 3.07
CA THR A 118 -19.30 -2.62 3.08
C THR A 118 -19.85 -2.20 1.72
N ASN A 119 -19.14 -2.52 0.64
CA ASN A 119 -19.53 -2.14 -0.71
C ASN A 119 -20.75 -2.92 -1.21
N LEU A 120 -20.84 -4.22 -0.90
CA LEU A 120 -22.03 -5.00 -1.16
C LEU A 120 -23.26 -4.43 -0.43
N GLY A 121 -23.10 -4.11 0.85
CA GLY A 121 -24.17 -3.48 1.63
C GLY A 121 -24.63 -2.16 1.02
N ALA A 122 -23.70 -1.31 0.59
CA ALA A 122 -24.03 -0.02 -0.04
C ALA A 122 -24.77 -0.21 -1.39
N ALA A 123 -24.32 -1.13 -2.23
CA ALA A 123 -24.99 -1.42 -3.50
C ALA A 123 -26.38 -2.02 -3.29
N SER A 124 -26.51 -2.96 -2.34
CA SER A 124 -27.81 -3.57 -1.97
C SER A 124 -28.78 -2.52 -1.39
N PHE A 125 -28.26 -1.58 -0.59
CA PHE A 125 -29.07 -0.48 -0.06
C PHE A 125 -29.62 0.42 -1.17
N GLN A 126 -28.79 0.79 -2.14
CA GLN A 126 -29.21 1.57 -3.31
C GLN A 126 -30.23 0.82 -4.19
N LEU A 127 -30.14 -0.51 -4.23
CA LEU A 127 -31.11 -1.37 -4.92
C LEU A 127 -32.39 -1.64 -4.10
N ASN A 128 -32.58 -0.98 -2.95
CA ASN A 128 -33.67 -1.21 -2.01
C ASN A 128 -33.76 -2.65 -1.46
N LYS A 129 -32.65 -3.41 -1.50
CA LYS A 129 -32.51 -4.75 -0.92
C LYS A 129 -32.11 -4.63 0.55
N THR A 130 -32.98 -4.09 1.38
CA THR A 130 -32.68 -3.67 2.77
C THR A 130 -32.15 -4.82 3.63
N ALA A 131 -32.72 -6.02 3.52
CA ALA A 131 -32.29 -7.19 4.29
C ALA A 131 -30.86 -7.62 3.93
N GLU A 132 -30.51 -7.65 2.64
CA GLU A 132 -29.16 -7.97 2.16
C GLU A 132 -28.16 -6.88 2.58
N ALA A 133 -28.54 -5.61 2.47
CA ALA A 133 -27.74 -4.48 2.92
C ALA A 133 -27.41 -4.57 4.40
N LYS A 134 -28.41 -4.82 5.24
CA LYS A 134 -28.26 -4.96 6.70
C LYS A 134 -27.29 -6.09 7.04
N SER A 135 -27.52 -7.29 6.50
CA SER A 135 -26.67 -8.46 6.73
C SER A 135 -25.21 -8.18 6.31
N SER A 136 -25.02 -7.52 5.16
CA SER A 136 -23.69 -7.16 4.68
C SER A 136 -23.01 -6.15 5.60
N PHE A 137 -23.71 -5.12 6.08
CA PHE A 137 -23.15 -4.14 7.00
C PHE A 137 -22.88 -4.71 8.40
N GLU A 138 -23.71 -5.64 8.89
CA GLU A 138 -23.46 -6.38 10.13
C GLU A 138 -22.17 -7.19 10.01
N LYS A 139 -21.96 -7.88 8.89
CA LYS A 139 -20.73 -8.61 8.63
C LYS A 139 -19.52 -7.67 8.54
N ALA A 140 -19.64 -6.55 7.84
CA ALA A 140 -18.58 -5.55 7.76
C ALA A 140 -18.20 -5.01 9.16
N ALA A 141 -19.19 -4.69 9.99
CA ALA A 141 -19.00 -4.19 11.35
C ALA A 141 -18.35 -5.24 12.28
N SER A 142 -18.68 -6.53 12.10
CA SER A 142 -18.04 -7.61 12.87
C SER A 142 -16.56 -7.81 12.50
N LEU A 143 -16.18 -7.50 11.25
CA LEU A 143 -14.79 -7.60 10.78
C LEU A 143 -13.97 -6.36 11.12
N LYS A 144 -14.60 -5.19 11.07
CA LYS A 144 -13.95 -3.91 11.42
C LYS A 144 -14.94 -2.96 12.09
N ASP A 145 -14.79 -2.78 13.39
CA ASP A 145 -15.59 -1.85 14.18
C ASP A 145 -15.04 -0.43 14.03
N ASN A 146 -15.67 0.37 13.17
CA ASN A 146 -15.31 1.77 12.94
C ASN A 146 -16.55 2.64 12.69
N GLY A 147 -16.34 3.97 12.58
CA GLY A 147 -17.44 4.92 12.36
C GLY A 147 -18.23 4.65 11.08
N ILE A 148 -17.57 4.24 10.00
CA ILE A 148 -18.22 3.92 8.71
C ILE A 148 -19.17 2.73 8.87
N SER A 149 -18.70 1.63 9.47
CA SER A 149 -19.51 0.42 9.70
C SER A 149 -20.73 0.71 10.56
N LYS A 150 -20.55 1.49 11.63
CA LYS A 150 -21.64 1.89 12.54
C LYS A 150 -22.66 2.81 11.86
N ASN A 151 -22.19 3.78 11.06
CA ASN A 151 -23.07 4.67 10.31
C ASN A 151 -23.92 3.92 9.28
N ASN A 152 -23.30 3.01 8.54
CA ASN A 152 -23.99 2.22 7.52
C ASN A 152 -25.05 1.28 8.16
N LEU A 153 -24.71 0.69 9.29
CA LEU A 153 -25.67 -0.15 10.03
C LEU A 153 -26.82 0.70 10.62
N ALA A 154 -26.53 1.91 11.10
CA ALA A 154 -27.56 2.84 11.55
C ALA A 154 -28.54 3.21 10.43
N ALA A 155 -28.04 3.47 9.21
CA ALA A 155 -28.87 3.80 8.06
C ALA A 155 -29.87 2.68 7.72
N THR A 156 -29.44 1.40 7.79
CA THR A 156 -30.35 0.27 7.56
C THR A 156 -31.37 0.06 8.69
N THR A 157 -30.96 0.33 9.94
CA THR A 157 -31.88 0.20 11.08
C THR A 157 -32.93 1.29 11.14
N ILE A 158 -32.70 2.46 10.54
CA ILE A 158 -33.72 3.50 10.35
C ILE A 158 -34.87 2.95 9.50
N LEU A 159 -34.57 2.28 8.42
CA LEU A 159 -35.57 1.70 7.51
C LEU A 159 -36.39 0.59 8.18
N ASP A 160 -35.79 -0.16 9.11
CA ASP A 160 -36.48 -1.18 9.90
C ASP A 160 -37.38 -0.58 11.01
N GLY A 161 -37.43 0.75 11.14
CA GLY A 161 -38.25 1.43 12.18
C GLY A 161 -37.71 1.30 13.60
N ASN A 162 -36.54 0.72 13.81
CA ASN A 162 -35.94 0.54 15.14
C ASN A 162 -35.19 1.80 15.61
N ARG A 163 -35.94 2.82 16.04
CA ARG A 163 -35.42 4.13 16.45
C ARG A 163 -34.43 4.08 17.62
N THR A 164 -34.60 3.17 18.55
CA THR A 164 -33.73 3.07 19.75
C THR A 164 -32.35 2.57 19.35
N ASN A 165 -32.28 1.50 18.56
CA ASN A 165 -31.00 0.95 18.08
C ASN A 165 -30.30 1.93 17.13
N THR A 166 -31.05 2.62 16.30
CA THR A 166 -30.51 3.67 15.40
C THR A 166 -29.81 4.78 16.18
N LYS A 167 -30.44 5.32 17.23
CA LYS A 167 -29.85 6.37 18.09
C LYS A 167 -28.52 5.87 18.71
N LYS A 168 -28.51 4.65 19.25
CA LYS A 168 -27.30 4.04 19.83
C LYS A 168 -26.17 3.96 18.81
N LEU A 169 -26.44 3.46 17.61
CA LEU A 169 -25.46 3.31 16.54
C LEU A 169 -24.92 4.65 16.03
N ILE A 170 -25.77 5.66 15.89
CA ILE A 170 -25.36 7.02 15.50
C ILE A 170 -24.43 7.62 16.57
N THR A 171 -24.74 7.46 17.85
CA THR A 171 -23.89 7.94 18.94
C THR A 171 -22.52 7.25 18.91
N GLN A 172 -22.50 5.93 18.75
CA GLN A 172 -21.26 5.17 18.66
C GLN A 172 -20.44 5.53 17.40
N ALA A 173 -21.10 5.81 16.27
CA ALA A 173 -20.41 6.28 15.07
C ALA A 173 -19.70 7.62 15.31
N LYS A 174 -20.38 8.59 15.94
CA LYS A 174 -19.81 9.92 16.27
C LYS A 174 -18.56 9.86 17.15
N THR A 175 -18.45 8.87 18.02
CA THR A 175 -17.29 8.69 18.91
C THR A 175 -16.15 7.90 18.26
N ALA A 176 -16.38 7.31 17.08
CA ALA A 176 -15.43 6.48 16.36
C ALA A 176 -14.77 7.18 15.14
N PHE A 177 -15.15 8.44 14.88
CA PHE A 177 -14.49 9.37 13.95
C PHE A 177 -13.59 10.33 14.72
#